data_384367f23508dd8878fafc57f288665a
#
_entry.id   384367f23508dd8878fafc57f288665a
#
_cell.length_a   1.000
_cell.length_b   1.000
_cell.length_c   1.000
_cell.angle_alpha   90.00
_cell.angle_beta   90.00
_cell.angle_gamma   90.00
#
_symmetry.space_group_name_H-M   'P 1'
#
loop_
_entity.id
_entity.type
_entity.pdbx_description
1 polymer ?
#
loop_
_entity_poly.entity_id
_entity_poly.type
_entity_poly.pdbx_seq_one_letter_code
_entity_poly.pdbx_strand_id
1 'polypeptide(L)'
;YNKSRCFETFPFPAATPEQQARIRDLAEQIDAHRKRQQGLHAELTLTGMYNVLEKLKVSLPMTAKEKAIHEMGLVSVLKSLHDELDAAVLAAYGWDDAPSDETLLERLVALNAERAAEEAGGQVRWLRPAFQHPEAVQAKMGLSRPTHSAPSAAKEGGTAPPPTTPTAKDRHPWPATLPEQVAAVARVLAEARAPLA
;
A
#
# COMPACT_ATOMS: atom_id res chain seq x y z
N TYR A 1 4.63 -6.49 12.11
CA TYR A 1 4.00 -6.41 10.78
C TYR A 1 5.06 -6.45 9.68
N ASN A 2 5.00 -7.46 8.82
CA ASN A 2 5.89 -7.56 7.65
C ASN A 2 5.11 -7.14 6.41
N LYS A 3 5.49 -5.99 5.84
CA LYS A 3 4.82 -5.37 4.69
C LYS A 3 4.70 -6.32 3.49
N SER A 4 5.80 -6.96 3.11
CA SER A 4 5.84 -7.84 1.94
C SER A 4 4.98 -9.10 2.12
N ARG A 5 4.88 -9.61 3.35
CA ARG A 5 4.09 -10.82 3.61
C ARG A 5 2.62 -10.57 3.88
N CYS A 6 2.26 -9.38 4.34
CA CYS A 6 0.88 -9.08 4.75
C CYS A 6 0.16 -8.19 3.75
N PHE A 7 0.82 -7.12 3.28
CA PHE A 7 0.18 -6.14 2.40
C PHE A 7 0.31 -6.51 0.92
N GLU A 8 1.50 -6.92 0.48
CA GLU A 8 1.74 -7.22 -0.93
C GLU A 8 1.02 -8.49 -1.41
N THR A 9 0.76 -9.42 -0.50
CA THR A 9 0.03 -10.67 -0.79
C THR A 9 -1.48 -10.57 -0.50
N PHE A 10 -1.98 -9.42 -0.03
CA PHE A 10 -3.40 -9.25 0.27
C PHE A 10 -4.23 -9.19 -1.02
N PRO A 11 -5.32 -9.96 -1.13
CA PRO A 11 -6.12 -10.04 -2.34
C PRO A 11 -7.08 -8.83 -2.45
N PHE A 12 -6.58 -7.68 -2.88
CA PHE A 12 -7.39 -6.47 -3.08
C PHE A 12 -8.48 -6.69 -4.13
N PRO A 13 -9.66 -6.04 -3.99
CA PRO A 13 -10.75 -6.17 -4.94
C PRO A 13 -10.40 -5.48 -6.27
N ALA A 14 -10.98 -5.97 -7.36
CA ALA A 14 -10.91 -5.34 -8.68
C ALA A 14 -11.96 -4.22 -8.80
N ALA A 15 -11.84 -3.18 -7.95
CA ALA A 15 -12.79 -2.09 -7.86
C ALA A 15 -12.83 -1.22 -9.13
N THR A 16 -14.02 -0.79 -9.55
CA THR A 16 -14.19 0.17 -10.64
C THR A 16 -13.67 1.56 -10.22
N PRO A 17 -13.39 2.49 -11.17
CA PRO A 17 -12.99 3.85 -10.83
C PRO A 17 -14.00 4.57 -9.93
N GLU A 18 -15.30 4.33 -10.12
CA GLU A 18 -16.39 4.91 -9.33
C GLU A 18 -16.38 4.36 -7.89
N GLN A 19 -16.19 3.03 -7.74
CA GLN A 19 -16.05 2.40 -6.41
C GLN A 19 -14.80 2.92 -5.68
N GLN A 20 -13.67 3.04 -6.38
CA GLN A 20 -12.44 3.61 -5.82
C GLN A 20 -12.64 5.06 -5.37
N ALA A 21 -13.34 5.88 -6.18
CA ALA A 21 -13.65 7.27 -5.83
C ALA A 21 -14.55 7.34 -4.59
N ARG A 22 -15.60 6.50 -4.50
CA ARG A 22 -16.49 6.43 -3.34
C ARG A 22 -15.77 6.02 -2.07
N ILE A 23 -14.94 4.97 -2.12
CA ILE A 23 -14.14 4.49 -0.98
C ILE A 23 -13.18 5.59 -0.51
N ARG A 24 -12.53 6.29 -1.44
CA ARG A 24 -11.64 7.41 -1.12
C ARG A 24 -12.38 8.55 -0.44
N ASP A 25 -13.50 8.97 -0.99
CA ASP A 25 -14.32 10.05 -0.44
C ASP A 25 -14.76 9.74 1.00
N LEU A 26 -15.24 8.53 1.27
CA LEU A 26 -15.61 8.08 2.62
C LEU A 26 -14.40 8.08 3.59
N ALA A 27 -13.24 7.62 3.13
CA ALA A 27 -12.02 7.63 3.94
C ALA A 27 -11.57 9.07 4.27
N GLU A 28 -11.68 9.99 3.32
CA GLU A 28 -11.40 11.42 3.52
C GLU A 28 -12.39 12.06 4.49
N GLN A 29 -13.68 11.72 4.40
CA GLN A 29 -14.71 12.18 5.35
C GLN A 29 -14.44 11.70 6.78
N ILE A 30 -14.05 10.43 6.96
CA ILE A 30 -13.65 9.88 8.27
C ILE A 30 -12.46 10.64 8.84
N ASP A 31 -11.43 10.89 8.03
CA ASP A 31 -10.24 11.63 8.47
C ASP A 31 -10.57 13.08 8.83
N ALA A 32 -11.33 13.76 7.98
CA ALA A 32 -11.79 15.13 8.22
C ALA A 32 -12.65 15.23 9.47
N HIS A 33 -13.57 14.27 9.69
CA HIS A 33 -14.41 14.22 10.88
C HIS A 33 -13.55 14.09 12.16
N ARG A 34 -12.62 13.14 12.20
CA ARG A 34 -11.72 12.93 13.34
C ARG A 34 -10.91 14.18 13.67
N LYS A 35 -10.26 14.76 12.65
CA LYS A 35 -9.45 15.98 12.79
C LYS A 35 -10.27 17.15 13.30
N ARG A 36 -11.49 17.34 12.76
CA ARG A 36 -12.39 18.40 13.17
C ARG A 36 -12.79 18.26 14.63
N GLN A 37 -13.24 17.09 15.07
CA GLN A 37 -13.68 16.91 16.46
C GLN A 37 -12.52 17.06 17.45
N GLN A 38 -11.34 16.53 17.13
CA GLN A 38 -10.14 16.73 17.95
C GLN A 38 -9.68 18.20 18.00
N GLY A 39 -9.88 18.97 16.91
CA GLY A 39 -9.60 20.39 16.88
C GLY A 39 -10.55 21.24 17.73
N LEU A 40 -11.81 20.77 17.89
CA LEU A 40 -12.83 21.43 18.74
C LEU A 40 -12.70 21.06 20.22
N HIS A 41 -12.17 19.89 20.54
CA HIS A 41 -12.11 19.31 21.88
C HIS A 41 -10.71 18.75 22.15
N ALA A 42 -9.86 19.54 22.82
CA ALA A 42 -8.45 19.18 23.06
C ALA A 42 -8.26 17.90 23.89
N GLU A 43 -9.25 17.58 24.75
CA GLU A 43 -9.25 16.35 25.56
C GLU A 43 -9.69 15.10 24.78
N LEU A 44 -10.22 15.24 23.57
CA LEU A 44 -10.74 14.15 22.77
C LEU A 44 -9.60 13.39 22.08
N THR A 45 -9.44 12.12 22.42
CA THR A 45 -8.44 11.24 21.81
C THR A 45 -9.07 10.31 20.79
N LEU A 46 -8.32 9.93 19.75
CA LEU A 46 -8.77 8.91 18.79
C LEU A 46 -9.12 7.59 19.49
N THR A 47 -8.27 7.14 20.41
CA THR A 47 -8.53 5.92 21.19
C THR A 47 -9.85 6.00 21.94
N GLY A 48 -10.15 7.14 22.58
CA GLY A 48 -11.43 7.35 23.27
C GLY A 48 -12.61 7.26 22.32
N MET A 49 -12.55 7.90 21.15
CA MET A 49 -13.62 7.85 20.14
C MET A 49 -13.86 6.41 19.65
N TYR A 50 -12.80 5.66 19.32
CA TYR A 50 -12.94 4.30 18.81
C TYR A 50 -13.38 3.30 19.88
N ASN A 51 -12.97 3.45 21.14
CA ASN A 51 -13.49 2.62 22.24
C ASN A 51 -15.00 2.83 22.42
N VAL A 52 -15.49 4.07 22.28
CA VAL A 52 -16.93 4.36 22.32
C VAL A 52 -17.65 3.82 21.09
N LEU A 53 -17.02 3.93 19.90
CA LEU A 53 -17.56 3.38 18.65
C LEU A 53 -17.76 1.86 18.75
N GLU A 54 -16.78 1.12 19.28
CA GLU A 54 -16.92 -0.33 19.47
C GLU A 54 -18.08 -0.68 20.43
N LYS A 55 -18.25 0.07 21.50
CA LYS A 55 -19.42 -0.11 22.39
C LYS A 55 -20.74 0.17 21.70
N LEU A 56 -20.78 1.18 20.81
CA LEU A 56 -21.98 1.48 20.00
C LEU A 56 -22.33 0.35 19.04
N LYS A 57 -21.32 -0.26 18.40
CA LYS A 57 -21.55 -1.38 17.47
C LYS A 57 -22.24 -2.56 18.15
N VAL A 58 -21.86 -2.87 19.38
CA VAL A 58 -22.40 -3.99 20.15
C VAL A 58 -23.49 -3.58 21.18
N SER A 59 -23.97 -2.34 21.11
CA SER A 59 -25.03 -1.78 21.98
C SER A 59 -24.76 -1.93 23.48
N LEU A 60 -23.48 -1.82 23.90
CA LEU A 60 -23.12 -1.87 25.31
C LEU A 60 -23.40 -0.54 26.03
N PRO A 61 -23.73 -0.58 27.34
CA PRO A 61 -23.95 0.62 28.13
C PRO A 61 -22.67 1.46 28.23
N MET A 62 -22.82 2.78 28.12
CA MET A 62 -21.73 3.76 28.25
C MET A 62 -21.74 4.40 29.65
N THR A 63 -20.54 4.58 30.21
CA THR A 63 -20.31 5.40 31.41
C THR A 63 -20.56 6.88 31.13
N ALA A 64 -20.65 7.73 32.15
CA ALA A 64 -20.80 9.17 31.98
C ALA A 64 -19.66 9.80 31.16
N LYS A 65 -18.41 9.35 31.38
CA LYS A 65 -17.26 9.80 30.63
C LYS A 65 -17.35 9.40 29.14
N GLU A 66 -17.79 8.19 28.84
CA GLU A 66 -17.95 7.71 27.47
C GLU A 66 -19.10 8.41 26.74
N LYS A 67 -20.17 8.78 27.43
CA LYS A 67 -21.25 9.62 26.89
C LYS A 67 -20.71 11.00 26.50
N ALA A 68 -19.89 11.62 27.33
CA ALA A 68 -19.25 12.89 27.00
C ALA A 68 -18.34 12.77 25.75
N ILE A 69 -17.54 11.69 25.66
CA ILE A 69 -16.71 11.39 24.46
C ILE A 69 -17.61 11.16 23.23
N HIS A 70 -18.74 10.46 23.39
CA HIS A 70 -19.71 10.23 22.32
C HIS A 70 -20.28 11.54 21.77
N GLU A 71 -20.65 12.46 22.65
CA GLU A 71 -21.20 13.78 22.28
C GLU A 71 -20.13 14.66 21.62
N MET A 72 -18.97 14.85 22.25
CA MET A 72 -17.86 15.64 21.70
C MET A 72 -17.34 15.09 20.38
N GLY A 73 -17.21 13.78 20.28
CA GLY A 73 -16.68 13.09 19.10
C GLY A 73 -17.70 12.88 17.99
N LEU A 74 -18.99 13.17 18.23
CA LEU A 74 -20.09 12.80 17.34
C LEU A 74 -19.93 11.36 16.82
N VAL A 75 -19.72 10.42 17.76
CA VAL A 75 -19.28 9.07 17.43
C VAL A 75 -20.34 8.29 16.64
N SER A 76 -21.63 8.67 16.73
CA SER A 76 -22.67 8.11 15.86
C SER A 76 -22.44 8.46 14.39
N VAL A 77 -21.99 9.68 14.09
CA VAL A 77 -21.64 10.09 12.72
C VAL A 77 -20.41 9.33 12.23
N LEU A 78 -19.41 9.19 13.10
CA LEU A 78 -18.21 8.39 12.78
C LEU A 78 -18.59 6.93 12.49
N LYS A 79 -19.51 6.35 13.28
CA LYS A 79 -20.03 4.99 13.05
C LYS A 79 -20.70 4.88 11.68
N SER A 80 -21.59 5.81 11.32
CA SER A 80 -22.29 5.80 10.02
C SER A 80 -21.30 5.85 8.84
N LEU A 81 -20.26 6.69 8.94
CA LEU A 81 -19.21 6.77 7.91
C LEU A 81 -18.42 5.45 7.78
N HIS A 82 -18.13 4.77 8.89
CA HIS A 82 -17.49 3.45 8.86
C HIS A 82 -18.41 2.39 8.26
N ASP A 83 -19.68 2.37 8.66
CA ASP A 83 -20.66 1.41 8.11
C ASP A 83 -20.83 1.59 6.59
N GLU A 84 -20.84 2.85 6.10
CA GLU A 84 -20.88 3.14 4.67
C GLU A 84 -19.59 2.73 3.96
N LEU A 85 -18.43 2.92 4.59
CA LEU A 85 -17.14 2.50 4.03
C LEU A 85 -17.06 0.98 3.93
N ASP A 86 -17.47 0.26 4.99
CA ASP A 86 -17.49 -1.20 5.01
C ASP A 86 -18.40 -1.75 3.90
N ALA A 87 -19.60 -1.18 3.73
CA ALA A 87 -20.51 -1.55 2.66
C ALA A 87 -19.92 -1.27 1.27
N ALA A 88 -19.25 -0.12 1.07
CA ALA A 88 -18.62 0.20 -0.20
C ALA A 88 -17.44 -0.73 -0.52
N VAL A 89 -16.69 -1.16 0.49
CA VAL A 89 -15.59 -2.13 0.33
C VAL A 89 -16.14 -3.52 0.00
N LEU A 90 -17.18 -3.98 0.70
CA LEU A 90 -17.83 -5.27 0.40
C LEU A 90 -18.40 -5.29 -1.03
N ALA A 91 -19.06 -4.21 -1.45
CA ALA A 91 -19.54 -4.06 -2.84
C ALA A 91 -18.39 -4.09 -3.87
N ALA A 92 -17.21 -3.59 -3.54
CA ALA A 92 -16.05 -3.68 -4.42
C ALA A 92 -15.52 -5.11 -4.57
N TYR A 93 -15.75 -5.99 -3.59
CA TYR A 93 -15.49 -7.42 -3.69
C TYR A 93 -16.63 -8.18 -4.40
N GLY A 94 -17.78 -7.54 -4.65
CA GLY A 94 -19.00 -8.18 -5.12
C GLY A 94 -19.69 -9.02 -4.04
N TRP A 95 -19.50 -8.66 -2.78
CA TRP A 95 -20.12 -9.30 -1.62
C TRP A 95 -21.23 -8.38 -1.08
N ASP A 96 -22.45 -8.55 -1.59
CA ASP A 96 -23.59 -7.69 -1.24
C ASP A 96 -24.25 -8.06 0.10
N ASP A 97 -23.89 -9.21 0.67
CA ASP A 97 -24.29 -9.64 2.00
C ASP A 97 -23.33 -9.09 3.05
N ALA A 98 -23.81 -8.84 4.25
CA ALA A 98 -22.95 -8.51 5.40
C ALA A 98 -22.45 -9.83 6.04
N PRO A 99 -21.31 -10.39 5.60
CA PRO A 99 -20.83 -11.68 6.09
C PRO A 99 -20.37 -11.60 7.53
N SER A 100 -20.43 -12.71 8.25
CA SER A 100 -19.75 -12.82 9.56
C SER A 100 -18.23 -12.74 9.37
N ASP A 101 -17.50 -12.43 10.43
CA ASP A 101 -16.03 -12.35 10.41
C ASP A 101 -15.40 -13.66 9.91
N GLU A 102 -15.94 -14.82 10.32
CA GLU A 102 -15.48 -16.14 9.85
C GLU A 102 -15.69 -16.29 8.34
N THR A 103 -16.89 -15.96 7.85
CA THR A 103 -17.21 -16.02 6.41
C THR A 103 -16.34 -15.07 5.60
N LEU A 104 -16.07 -13.86 6.14
CA LEU A 104 -15.19 -12.88 5.52
C LEU A 104 -13.78 -13.44 5.37
N LEU A 105 -13.23 -14.03 6.43
CA LEU A 105 -11.89 -14.64 6.42
C LEU A 105 -11.82 -15.84 5.45
N GLU A 106 -12.82 -16.69 5.41
CA GLU A 106 -12.90 -17.82 4.47
C GLU A 106 -12.89 -17.32 3.01
N ARG A 107 -13.70 -16.29 2.69
CA ARG A 107 -13.74 -15.70 1.36
C ARG A 107 -12.41 -15.04 0.96
N LEU A 108 -11.75 -14.34 1.89
CA LEU A 108 -10.44 -13.74 1.64
C LEU A 108 -9.36 -14.80 1.40
N VAL A 109 -9.35 -15.88 2.17
CA VAL A 109 -8.41 -16.99 1.97
C VAL A 109 -8.64 -17.68 0.62
N ALA A 110 -9.90 -17.94 0.26
CA ALA A 110 -10.25 -18.53 -1.03
C ALA A 110 -9.82 -17.61 -2.19
N LEU A 111 -10.10 -16.31 -2.11
CA LEU A 111 -9.69 -15.32 -3.11
C LEU A 111 -8.16 -15.23 -3.21
N ASN A 112 -7.43 -15.31 -2.09
CA ASN A 112 -5.98 -15.30 -2.11
C ASN A 112 -5.40 -16.55 -2.80
N ALA A 113 -6.00 -17.72 -2.59
CA ALA A 113 -5.61 -18.96 -3.27
C ALA A 113 -5.89 -18.87 -4.80
N GLU A 114 -7.02 -18.29 -5.19
CA GLU A 114 -7.34 -18.01 -6.61
C GLU A 114 -6.30 -17.09 -7.25
N ARG A 115 -5.95 -15.98 -6.58
CA ARG A 115 -4.93 -15.04 -7.06
C ARG A 115 -3.54 -15.68 -7.18
N ALA A 116 -3.17 -16.52 -6.23
CA ALA A 116 -1.90 -17.27 -6.28
C ALA A 116 -1.87 -18.23 -7.48
N ALA A 117 -2.99 -18.87 -7.80
CA ALA A 117 -3.10 -19.73 -8.99
C ALA A 117 -3.04 -18.92 -10.30
N GLU A 118 -3.70 -17.74 -10.38
CA GLU A 118 -3.57 -16.83 -11.51
C GLU A 118 -2.13 -16.37 -11.73
N GLU A 119 -1.42 -15.99 -10.66
CA GLU A 119 0.00 -15.58 -10.70
C GLU A 119 0.91 -16.71 -11.16
N ALA A 120 0.67 -17.94 -10.69
CA ALA A 120 1.40 -19.13 -11.17
C ALA A 120 1.16 -19.39 -12.67
N GLY A 121 -0.01 -19.01 -13.19
CA GLY A 121 -0.35 -18.99 -14.61
C GLY A 121 0.21 -17.80 -15.40
N GLY A 122 0.93 -16.88 -14.75
CA GLY A 122 1.52 -15.69 -15.36
C GLY A 122 0.62 -14.45 -15.37
N GLN A 123 -0.54 -14.49 -14.73
CA GLN A 123 -1.47 -13.36 -14.66
C GLN A 123 -1.31 -12.61 -13.33
N VAL A 124 -0.52 -11.54 -13.31
CA VAL A 124 -0.30 -10.70 -12.13
C VAL A 124 -1.28 -9.52 -12.13
N ARG A 125 -2.02 -9.33 -11.04
CA ARG A 125 -2.92 -8.19 -10.85
C ARG A 125 -2.22 -7.08 -10.08
N TRP A 126 -1.61 -6.17 -10.81
CA TRP A 126 -0.87 -5.05 -10.23
C TRP A 126 -1.80 -4.02 -9.58
N LEU A 127 -1.55 -3.65 -8.32
CA LEU A 127 -2.29 -2.60 -7.61
C LEU A 127 -2.09 -1.21 -8.24
N ARG A 128 -0.88 -0.94 -8.70
CA ARG A 128 -0.48 0.31 -9.37
C ARG A 128 0.28 -0.02 -10.65
N PRO A 129 -0.41 -0.46 -11.71
CA PRO A 129 0.23 -0.96 -12.93
C PRO A 129 1.18 0.06 -13.56
N ALA A 130 0.80 1.35 -13.57
CA ALA A 130 1.64 2.41 -14.12
C ALA A 130 3.00 2.56 -13.43
N PHE A 131 3.09 2.16 -12.16
CA PHE A 131 4.31 2.21 -11.35
C PHE A 131 5.03 0.86 -11.27
N GLN A 132 4.25 -0.22 -11.08
CA GLN A 132 4.79 -1.56 -10.87
C GLN A 132 5.14 -2.28 -12.17
N HIS A 133 4.44 -1.95 -13.27
CA HIS A 133 4.65 -2.54 -14.60
C HIS A 133 4.47 -1.48 -15.71
N PRO A 134 5.32 -0.43 -15.76
CA PRO A 134 5.15 0.71 -16.66
C PRO A 134 5.20 0.30 -18.14
N GLU A 135 5.95 -0.74 -18.49
CA GLU A 135 6.09 -1.21 -19.88
C GLU A 135 4.79 -1.75 -20.45
N ALA A 136 4.00 -2.49 -19.65
CA ALA A 136 2.69 -3.00 -20.07
C ALA A 136 1.67 -1.87 -20.26
N VAL A 137 1.76 -0.80 -19.46
CA VAL A 137 0.88 0.38 -19.59
C VAL A 137 1.24 1.17 -20.85
N GLN A 138 2.53 1.35 -21.14
CA GLN A 138 3.01 2.02 -22.36
C GLN A 138 2.60 1.26 -23.62
N ALA A 139 2.70 -0.07 -23.62
CA ALA A 139 2.25 -0.92 -24.72
C ALA A 139 0.74 -0.80 -24.97
N LYS A 140 -0.08 -0.72 -23.90
CA LYS A 140 -1.53 -0.51 -23.98
C LYS A 140 -1.92 0.87 -24.53
N MET A 141 -1.11 1.90 -24.28
CA MET A 141 -1.31 3.26 -24.77
C MET A 141 -0.79 3.48 -26.20
N GLY A 142 -0.24 2.45 -26.84
CA GLY A 142 0.36 2.58 -28.19
C GLY A 142 1.62 3.46 -28.24
N LEU A 143 2.16 3.81 -27.08
CA LEU A 143 3.42 4.52 -26.95
C LEU A 143 4.56 3.51 -27.08
N SER A 144 4.91 3.19 -28.31
CA SER A 144 6.16 2.47 -28.59
C SER A 144 7.30 3.29 -28.01
N ARG A 145 8.02 2.74 -27.04
CA ARG A 145 9.32 3.29 -26.62
C ARG A 145 10.15 3.48 -27.88
N PRO A 146 10.72 4.68 -28.17
CA PRO A 146 11.63 4.80 -29.23
C PRO A 146 12.74 3.77 -28.98
N THR A 147 12.78 2.74 -29.82
CA THR A 147 13.95 1.87 -29.90
C THR A 147 15.07 2.78 -30.30
N HIS A 148 15.97 3.12 -29.39
CA HIS A 148 17.30 3.53 -29.78
C HIS A 148 17.87 2.34 -30.54
N SER A 149 17.68 2.38 -31.83
CA SER A 149 18.43 1.56 -32.76
C SER A 149 19.88 1.85 -32.47
N ALA A 150 20.59 0.88 -31.96
CA ALA A 150 22.03 0.94 -31.91
C ALA A 150 22.50 1.25 -33.32
N PRO A 151 23.33 2.27 -33.53
CA PRO A 151 23.87 2.55 -34.86
C PRO A 151 24.61 1.30 -35.32
N SER A 152 24.19 0.81 -36.49
CA SER A 152 24.85 -0.26 -37.21
C SER A 152 26.37 0.04 -37.31
N ALA A 153 27.16 -0.91 -36.89
CA ALA A 153 28.59 -0.88 -36.88
C ALA A 153 29.15 -0.56 -38.28
N ALA A 154 29.87 0.54 -38.37
CA ALA A 154 30.91 0.72 -39.38
C ALA A 154 32.11 1.44 -38.73
N LYS A 155 33.14 0.63 -38.50
CA LYS A 155 34.58 0.91 -38.53
C LYS A 155 35.23 1.76 -37.43
N GLU A 156 36.05 1.03 -36.70
CA GLU A 156 37.44 1.25 -36.32
C GLU A 156 37.82 2.29 -35.26
N GLY A 157 38.39 1.80 -34.17
CA GLY A 157 39.50 2.41 -33.47
C GLY A 157 39.18 3.00 -32.10
N GLY A 158 39.29 2.22 -31.03
CA GLY A 158 39.35 2.76 -29.68
C GLY A 158 38.72 1.84 -28.65
N THR A 159 39.50 0.91 -28.16
CA THR A 159 39.11 -0.06 -27.12
C THR A 159 38.95 0.63 -25.76
N ALA A 160 37.72 0.97 -25.40
CA ALA A 160 37.38 1.12 -24.02
C ALA A 160 36.66 -0.17 -23.59
N PRO A 161 37.08 -0.89 -22.52
CA PRO A 161 36.40 -2.08 -22.08
C PRO A 161 35.00 -1.72 -21.54
N PRO A 162 33.99 -2.59 -21.71
CA PRO A 162 32.67 -2.40 -21.14
C PRO A 162 32.79 -2.39 -19.61
N PRO A 163 31.90 -1.65 -18.89
CA PRO A 163 31.89 -1.68 -17.45
C PRO A 163 31.65 -3.13 -17.00
N THR A 164 32.66 -3.72 -16.39
CA THR A 164 32.60 -5.07 -15.85
C THR A 164 31.61 -5.07 -14.68
N THR A 165 30.51 -5.78 -14.83
CA THR A 165 29.66 -6.15 -13.71
C THR A 165 30.54 -6.88 -12.69
N PRO A 166 30.61 -6.45 -11.42
CA PRO A 166 31.45 -7.10 -10.42
C PRO A 166 31.03 -8.57 -10.27
N THR A 167 31.98 -9.48 -10.51
CA THR A 167 31.80 -10.91 -10.33
C THR A 167 31.56 -11.21 -8.85
N ALA A 168 30.86 -12.30 -8.54
CA ALA A 168 30.52 -12.69 -7.16
C ALA A 168 31.73 -12.77 -6.21
N LYS A 169 32.97 -12.83 -6.74
CA LYS A 169 34.23 -12.80 -5.96
C LYS A 169 34.61 -11.43 -5.43
N ASP A 170 34.07 -10.33 -5.99
CA ASP A 170 34.41 -8.95 -5.58
C ASP A 170 33.43 -8.39 -4.54
N ARG A 171 32.47 -9.19 -4.08
CA ARG A 171 31.52 -8.79 -3.05
C ARG A 171 32.11 -9.03 -1.67
N HIS A 172 32.46 -7.93 -0.98
CA HIS A 172 32.78 -8.02 0.43
C HIS A 172 31.57 -8.52 1.24
N PRO A 173 31.76 -9.43 2.18
CA PRO A 173 30.67 -9.88 3.06
C PRO A 173 30.12 -8.67 3.82
N TRP A 174 28.79 -8.62 3.94
CA TRP A 174 28.13 -7.54 4.68
C TRP A 174 28.56 -7.58 6.14
N PRO A 175 28.96 -6.44 6.75
CA PRO A 175 29.44 -6.41 8.13
C PRO A 175 28.38 -6.91 9.12
N ALA A 176 28.83 -7.57 10.18
CA ALA A 176 27.93 -8.16 11.17
C ALA A 176 27.39 -7.16 12.18
N THR A 177 28.15 -6.07 12.47
CA THR A 177 27.75 -5.09 13.47
C THR A 177 27.19 -3.81 12.87
N LEU A 178 26.24 -3.18 13.54
CA LEU A 178 25.60 -1.95 13.09
C LEU A 178 26.60 -0.79 12.81
N PRO A 179 27.62 -0.52 13.68
CA PRO A 179 28.61 0.52 13.39
C PRO A 179 29.39 0.27 12.10
N GLU A 180 29.80 -0.97 11.85
CA GLU A 180 30.51 -1.36 10.62
C GLU A 180 29.62 -1.24 9.37
N GLN A 181 28.33 -1.56 9.48
CA GLN A 181 27.34 -1.40 8.40
C GLN A 181 27.20 0.07 8.04
N VAL A 182 27.08 0.96 9.02
CA VAL A 182 27.01 2.41 8.80
C VAL A 182 28.29 2.92 8.12
N ALA A 183 29.47 2.48 8.58
CA ALA A 183 30.74 2.84 7.97
C ALA A 183 30.88 2.34 6.52
N ALA A 184 30.39 1.14 6.21
CA ALA A 184 30.40 0.58 4.87
C ALA A 184 29.49 1.41 3.90
N VAL A 185 28.30 1.77 4.34
CA VAL A 185 27.38 2.63 3.56
C VAL A 185 27.96 4.02 3.35
N ALA A 186 28.55 4.62 4.38
CA ALA A 186 29.20 5.94 4.29
C ALA A 186 30.35 5.95 3.26
N ARG A 187 31.14 4.88 3.20
CA ARG A 187 32.23 4.72 2.23
C ARG A 187 31.70 4.69 0.79
N VAL A 188 30.71 3.86 0.52
CA VAL A 188 30.08 3.75 -0.81
C VAL A 188 29.49 5.09 -1.26
N LEU A 189 28.85 5.82 -0.35
CA LEU A 189 28.28 7.14 -0.66
C LEU A 189 29.36 8.20 -0.90
N ALA A 190 30.49 8.11 -0.22
CA ALA A 190 31.63 9.00 -0.45
C ALA A 190 32.29 8.74 -1.81
N GLU A 191 32.46 7.48 -2.20
CA GLU A 191 33.00 7.07 -3.51
C GLU A 191 32.07 7.49 -4.65
N ALA A 192 30.73 7.34 -4.48
CA ALA A 192 29.75 7.75 -5.47
C ALA A 192 29.64 9.29 -5.67
N ARG A 193 30.16 10.08 -4.72
CA ARG A 193 30.20 11.56 -4.81
C ARG A 193 31.52 12.12 -5.34
N ALA A 194 32.53 11.29 -5.51
CA ALA A 194 33.77 11.74 -6.12
C ALA A 194 33.54 12.11 -7.59
N PRO A 195 33.91 13.32 -8.06
CA PRO A 195 33.78 13.66 -9.46
C PRO A 195 34.70 12.72 -10.28
N LEU A 196 34.18 12.21 -11.38
CA LEU A 196 34.97 11.47 -12.36
C LEU A 196 36.06 12.41 -12.89
N ALA A 197 37.30 12.09 -12.62
CA ALA A 197 38.47 12.79 -13.10
C ALA A 197 38.69 12.49 -14.60
#